data_c84f0329d37ad60981ecdbe0411cd564
#
_entry.id   c84f0329d37ad60981ecdbe0411cd564
#
_cell.length_a   1.000
_cell.length_b   1.000
_cell.length_c   1.000
_cell.angle_alpha   90.00
_cell.angle_beta   90.00
_cell.angle_gamma   90.00
#
_symmetry.space_group_name_H-M   'P 1'
#
loop_
_entity.id
_entity.type
_entity.pdbx_description
1 polymer ?
#
loop_
_entity_poly.entity_id
_entity_poly.type
_entity_poly.pdbx_seq_one_letter_code
_entity_poly.pdbx_strand_id
1 'polypeptide(L)'
;MRTLKASGQWLDAYGLWVAQHKELVPLLYNGSFDDPFEADGFDWEFTAAPRSRAGVLLEQEAVARRGLVLDIEFTGRSFTSPIVRQYLFTPPGTYRVRGEYMASKLRSDEGLAWSVQCLSGSKAVAGRTAGLQDTGGVWKPFEFEFTVPPDCGPVASLQLEPAAALEATIGLKGHVAFDAFSLTRALPSQ
;
A
#
# COMPACT_ATOMS: atom_id res chain seq x y z
N MET A 1 -13.96 15.91 1.34
CA MET A 1 -12.59 15.41 1.07
C MET A 1 -12.28 15.20 -0.40
N ARG A 2 -13.09 14.47 -1.19
CA ARG A 2 -12.82 14.19 -2.62
C ARG A 2 -12.51 15.43 -3.45
N THR A 3 -13.30 16.50 -3.29
CA THR A 3 -13.09 17.76 -4.03
C THR A 3 -11.72 18.38 -3.72
N LEU A 4 -11.30 18.39 -2.45
CA LEU A 4 -9.99 18.90 -2.03
C LEU A 4 -8.84 18.06 -2.57
N LYS A 5 -8.94 16.73 -2.52
CA LYS A 5 -7.96 15.83 -3.16
C LYS A 5 -7.86 16.09 -4.66
N ALA A 6 -9.01 16.20 -5.35
CA ALA A 6 -9.05 16.45 -6.79
C ALA A 6 -8.48 17.81 -7.20
N SER A 7 -8.58 18.82 -6.34
CA SER A 7 -7.98 20.17 -6.56
C SER A 7 -6.53 20.29 -6.06
N GLY A 8 -5.92 19.20 -5.57
CA GLY A 8 -4.55 19.20 -5.06
C GLY A 8 -4.38 19.82 -3.66
N GLN A 9 -5.45 20.13 -2.97
CA GLN A 9 -5.45 20.69 -1.61
C GLN A 9 -5.31 19.57 -0.55
N TRP A 10 -4.20 18.86 -0.64
CA TRP A 10 -3.96 17.63 0.13
C TRP A 10 -3.91 17.85 1.64
N LEU A 11 -3.23 18.91 2.09
CA LEU A 11 -3.08 19.19 3.52
C LEU A 11 -4.40 19.60 4.17
N ASP A 12 -5.23 20.37 3.44
CA ASP A 12 -6.56 20.76 3.92
C ASP A 12 -7.47 19.54 4.02
N ALA A 13 -7.44 18.67 2.99
CA ALA A 13 -8.19 17.42 3.01
C ALA A 13 -7.76 16.52 4.18
N TYR A 14 -6.46 16.37 4.40
CA TYR A 14 -5.91 15.56 5.48
C TYR A 14 -6.27 16.14 6.86
N GLY A 15 -6.13 17.46 7.05
CA GLY A 15 -6.52 18.13 8.30
C GLY A 15 -7.99 17.91 8.66
N LEU A 16 -8.90 17.99 7.66
CA LEU A 16 -10.32 17.70 7.85
C LEU A 16 -10.57 16.23 8.21
N TRP A 17 -9.84 15.30 7.61
CA TRP A 17 -9.97 13.88 7.89
C TRP A 17 -9.46 13.55 9.30
N VAL A 18 -8.27 14.04 9.68
CA VAL A 18 -7.71 13.86 11.03
C VAL A 18 -8.64 14.42 12.11
N ALA A 19 -9.28 15.58 11.85
CA ALA A 19 -10.23 16.18 12.79
C ALA A 19 -11.48 15.33 13.07
N GLN A 20 -11.78 14.33 12.24
CA GLN A 20 -12.87 13.41 12.47
C GLN A 20 -12.48 12.23 13.37
N HIS A 21 -11.18 11.98 13.54
CA HIS A 21 -10.65 10.93 14.40
C HIS A 21 -10.47 11.43 15.82
N LYS A 22 -10.90 10.64 16.80
CA LYS A 22 -10.78 10.99 18.23
C LYS A 22 -9.39 10.70 18.80
N GLU A 23 -8.67 9.81 18.15
CA GLU A 23 -7.34 9.36 18.55
C GLU A 23 -6.26 9.91 17.62
N LEU A 24 -5.02 9.82 18.03
CA LEU A 24 -3.88 10.22 17.21
C LEU A 24 -3.79 9.32 15.97
N VAL A 25 -3.92 9.92 14.80
CA VAL A 25 -3.78 9.20 13.53
C VAL A 25 -2.29 8.87 13.31
N PRO A 26 -1.94 7.59 13.16
CA PRO A 26 -0.56 7.19 12.90
C PRO A 26 -0.11 7.60 11.49
N LEU A 27 1.20 7.59 11.23
CA LEU A 27 1.78 7.89 9.91
C LEU A 27 1.28 6.95 8.81
N LEU A 28 0.95 5.72 9.16
CA LEU A 28 0.29 4.72 8.33
C LEU A 28 -0.95 4.24 9.07
N TYR A 29 -2.12 4.57 8.51
CA TYR A 29 -3.41 4.29 9.13
C TYR A 29 -3.87 2.87 8.81
N ASN A 30 -4.59 2.23 9.76
CA ASN A 30 -5.17 0.90 9.60
C ASN A 30 -4.16 -0.14 9.05
N GLY A 31 -2.94 -0.14 9.60
CA GLY A 31 -1.87 -1.02 9.12
C GLY A 31 -2.04 -2.49 9.50
N SER A 32 -2.92 -2.80 10.48
CA SER A 32 -3.35 -4.16 10.82
C SER A 32 -4.53 -4.65 10.01
N PHE A 33 -5.16 -3.78 9.20
CA PHE A 33 -6.39 -4.07 8.46
C PHE A 33 -7.58 -4.52 9.30
N ASP A 34 -7.56 -4.32 10.62
CA ASP A 34 -8.61 -4.74 11.53
C ASP A 34 -9.83 -3.81 11.50
N ASP A 35 -9.65 -2.54 11.11
CA ASP A 35 -10.73 -1.60 10.95
C ASP A 35 -11.35 -1.69 9.56
N PRO A 36 -12.68 -1.48 9.41
CA PRO A 36 -13.32 -1.41 8.11
C PRO A 36 -12.72 -0.30 7.25
N PHE A 37 -12.47 -0.58 5.97
CA PHE A 37 -11.91 0.43 5.06
C PHE A 37 -12.83 1.63 4.89
N GLU A 38 -12.25 2.81 5.00
CA GLU A 38 -12.95 4.07 4.80
C GLU A 38 -13.07 4.41 3.31
N ALA A 39 -14.30 4.56 2.82
CA ALA A 39 -14.55 4.88 1.42
C ALA A 39 -14.13 6.30 1.02
N ASP A 40 -13.96 7.21 1.97
CA ASP A 40 -13.67 8.63 1.72
C ASP A 40 -12.76 9.21 2.82
N GLY A 41 -11.49 8.88 2.76
CA GLY A 41 -10.51 9.29 3.75
C GLY A 41 -9.09 9.14 3.22
N PHE A 42 -8.17 8.92 4.14
CA PHE A 42 -6.76 8.62 3.85
C PHE A 42 -6.38 7.21 4.34
N ASP A 43 -7.38 6.35 4.42
CA ASP A 43 -7.20 4.91 4.56
C ASP A 43 -6.75 4.30 3.22
N TRP A 44 -6.70 3.00 3.14
CA TRP A 44 -6.30 2.25 1.95
C TRP A 44 -7.27 2.48 0.78
N GLU A 45 -6.72 2.86 -0.37
CA GLU A 45 -7.45 2.99 -1.63
C GLU A 45 -7.13 1.79 -2.54
N PHE A 46 -8.18 1.24 -3.14
CA PHE A 46 -8.08 0.07 -4.03
C PHE A 46 -8.49 0.44 -5.45
N THR A 47 -7.79 -0.10 -6.42
CA THR A 47 -8.21 0.01 -7.81
C THR A 47 -9.31 -1.01 -8.07
N ALA A 48 -10.56 -0.57 -8.03
CA ALA A 48 -11.73 -1.40 -8.25
C ALA A 48 -12.03 -1.60 -9.75
N ALA A 49 -12.24 -2.84 -10.15
CA ALA A 49 -12.85 -3.20 -11.42
C ALA A 49 -14.14 -4.00 -11.16
N PRO A 50 -15.12 -4.01 -12.11
CA PRO A 50 -16.28 -4.89 -11.97
C PRO A 50 -15.84 -6.34 -11.78
N ARG A 51 -16.40 -7.06 -10.80
CA ARG A 51 -16.00 -8.43 -10.44
C ARG A 51 -15.96 -9.39 -11.64
N SER A 52 -16.85 -9.21 -12.62
CA SER A 52 -16.89 -10.07 -13.83
C SER A 52 -15.67 -9.91 -14.75
N ARG A 53 -14.87 -8.85 -14.61
CA ARG A 53 -13.67 -8.56 -15.42
C ARG A 53 -12.44 -8.29 -14.57
N ALA A 54 -12.54 -8.43 -13.26
CA ALA A 54 -11.45 -8.11 -12.35
C ALA A 54 -10.28 -9.08 -12.55
N GLY A 55 -9.10 -8.53 -12.80
CA GLY A 55 -7.83 -9.26 -12.73
C GLY A 55 -7.38 -9.44 -11.29
N VAL A 56 -7.93 -8.63 -10.37
CA VAL A 56 -7.64 -8.64 -8.93
C VAL A 56 -8.95 -8.54 -8.15
N LEU A 57 -9.10 -9.38 -7.15
CA LEU A 57 -10.16 -9.31 -6.14
C LEU A 57 -9.50 -8.97 -4.81
N LEU A 58 -10.10 -8.06 -4.05
CA LEU A 58 -9.60 -7.61 -2.76
C LEU A 58 -10.70 -7.69 -1.73
N GLU A 59 -10.35 -8.20 -0.55
CA GLU A 59 -11.25 -8.22 0.60
C GLU A 59 -10.47 -8.22 1.92
N GLN A 60 -11.17 -7.93 3.02
CA GLN A 60 -10.66 -8.19 4.36
C GLN A 60 -11.10 -9.60 4.73
N GLU A 61 -10.14 -10.47 5.00
CA GLU A 61 -10.38 -11.86 5.40
C GLU A 61 -10.00 -12.07 6.86
N ALA A 62 -10.85 -12.80 7.60
CA ALA A 62 -10.57 -13.17 8.98
C ALA A 62 -9.62 -14.37 9.04
N VAL A 63 -8.44 -14.17 9.60
CA VAL A 63 -7.44 -15.21 9.79
C VAL A 63 -7.26 -15.52 11.27
N ALA A 64 -7.35 -16.81 11.63
CA ALA A 64 -7.23 -17.25 13.01
C ALA A 64 -5.94 -16.74 13.67
N ARG A 65 -6.08 -16.10 14.84
CA ARG A 65 -5.01 -15.53 15.67
C ARG A 65 -4.33 -14.28 15.09
N ARG A 66 -4.85 -13.73 13.97
CA ARG A 66 -4.32 -12.50 13.37
C ARG A 66 -5.34 -11.35 13.37
N GLY A 67 -6.62 -11.64 13.32
CA GLY A 67 -7.66 -10.65 13.05
C GLY A 67 -8.02 -10.61 11.58
N LEU A 68 -8.28 -9.42 11.05
CA LEU A 68 -8.49 -9.22 9.64
C LEU A 68 -7.15 -9.01 8.93
N VAL A 69 -7.06 -9.46 7.69
CA VAL A 69 -5.91 -9.24 6.81
C VAL A 69 -6.40 -8.69 5.47
N LEU A 70 -5.56 -8.00 4.75
CA LEU A 70 -5.84 -7.64 3.36
C LEU A 70 -5.56 -8.86 2.48
N ASP A 71 -6.60 -9.52 1.96
CA ASP A 71 -6.47 -10.63 1.01
C ASP A 71 -6.64 -10.16 -0.43
N ILE A 72 -5.77 -10.64 -1.32
CA ILE A 72 -5.73 -10.30 -2.73
C ILE A 72 -5.65 -11.57 -3.56
N GLU A 73 -6.69 -11.82 -4.37
CA GLU A 73 -6.71 -12.88 -5.35
C GLU A 73 -6.40 -12.34 -6.75
N PHE A 74 -5.41 -12.92 -7.41
CA PHE A 74 -5.09 -12.70 -8.82
C PHE A 74 -5.72 -13.78 -9.69
N THR A 75 -6.55 -13.36 -10.65
CA THR A 75 -7.39 -14.25 -11.46
C THR A 75 -6.75 -14.72 -12.77
N GLY A 76 -5.55 -14.24 -13.08
CA GLY A 76 -4.86 -14.50 -14.35
C GLY A 76 -5.28 -13.55 -15.48
N ARG A 77 -5.98 -12.46 -15.17
CA ARG A 77 -6.38 -11.43 -16.13
C ARG A 77 -5.59 -10.14 -15.88
N SER A 78 -5.54 -9.28 -16.88
CA SER A 78 -4.97 -7.94 -16.73
C SER A 78 -5.68 -7.12 -15.65
N PHE A 79 -4.95 -6.23 -15.01
CA PHE A 79 -5.45 -5.33 -13.98
C PHE A 79 -4.74 -3.98 -14.02
N THR A 80 -5.28 -3.00 -13.32
CA THR A 80 -4.68 -1.67 -13.21
C THR A 80 -3.71 -1.62 -12.03
N SER A 81 -2.54 -1.05 -12.25
CA SER A 81 -1.55 -0.76 -11.21
C SER A 81 -1.56 0.74 -10.87
N PRO A 82 -1.35 1.13 -9.60
CA PRO A 82 -1.16 0.27 -8.44
C PRO A 82 -2.45 -0.46 -8.02
N ILE A 83 -2.30 -1.61 -7.36
CA ILE A 83 -3.40 -2.46 -6.88
C ILE A 83 -4.05 -1.83 -5.65
N VAL A 84 -3.20 -1.44 -4.70
CA VAL A 84 -3.53 -0.86 -3.40
C VAL A 84 -2.61 0.32 -3.17
N ARG A 85 -3.10 1.36 -2.53
CA ARG A 85 -2.26 2.48 -2.08
C ARG A 85 -2.80 3.14 -0.81
N GLN A 86 -1.90 3.80 -0.09
CA GLN A 86 -2.23 4.74 0.96
C GLN A 86 -1.38 6.00 0.82
N TYR A 87 -2.00 7.17 1.02
CA TYR A 87 -1.27 8.43 1.01
C TYR A 87 -0.58 8.67 2.35
N LEU A 88 0.69 9.05 2.29
CA LEU A 88 1.53 9.34 3.45
C LEU A 88 1.84 10.83 3.54
N PHE A 89 1.63 11.40 4.72
CA PHE A 89 1.95 12.81 5.03
C PHE A 89 3.21 12.87 5.88
N THR A 90 4.33 12.51 5.29
CA THR A 90 5.62 12.43 5.95
C THR A 90 6.51 13.63 5.57
N PRO A 91 7.04 14.39 6.56
CA PRO A 91 8.08 15.38 6.29
C PRO A 91 9.31 14.77 5.62
N PRO A 92 10.18 15.58 4.98
CA PRO A 92 11.45 15.09 4.45
C PRO A 92 12.25 14.33 5.49
N GLY A 93 12.83 13.19 5.10
CA GLY A 93 13.58 12.31 5.99
C GLY A 93 13.53 10.84 5.55
N THR A 94 14.24 10.01 6.30
CA THR A 94 14.29 8.56 6.06
C THR A 94 13.28 7.85 6.95
N TYR A 95 12.58 6.90 6.37
CA TYR A 95 11.52 6.12 7.02
C TYR A 95 11.70 4.64 6.72
N ARG A 96 11.14 3.80 7.59
CA ARG A 96 11.11 2.35 7.43
C ARG A 96 9.67 1.85 7.49
N VAL A 97 9.28 1.12 6.44
CA VAL A 97 8.05 0.32 6.42
C VAL A 97 8.39 -1.11 6.81
N ARG A 98 7.57 -1.69 7.66
CA ARG A 98 7.57 -3.12 7.99
C ARG A 98 6.19 -3.66 7.80
N GLY A 99 6.10 -4.94 7.50
CA GLY A 99 4.84 -5.67 7.42
C GLY A 99 5.11 -7.16 7.31
N GLU A 100 4.03 -7.91 7.23
CA GLU A 100 4.06 -9.35 6.99
C GLU A 100 3.23 -9.68 5.75
N TYR A 101 3.62 -10.72 5.02
CA TYR A 101 2.85 -11.21 3.91
C TYR A 101 2.89 -12.73 3.83
N MET A 102 1.86 -13.28 3.24
CA MET A 102 1.76 -14.69 2.88
C MET A 102 1.34 -14.75 1.41
N ALA A 103 2.04 -15.55 0.61
CA ALA A 103 1.67 -15.77 -0.79
C ALA A 103 1.50 -17.27 -1.04
N SER A 104 0.43 -17.62 -1.75
CA SER A 104 0.10 -19.02 -2.07
C SER A 104 -0.22 -19.16 -3.55
N LYS A 105 0.54 -20.02 -4.21
CA LYS A 105 0.41 -20.27 -5.65
C LYS A 105 0.55 -19.00 -6.50
N LEU A 106 1.27 -18.02 -6.00
CA LEU A 106 1.56 -16.79 -6.71
C LEU A 106 2.49 -17.10 -7.90
N ARG A 107 1.97 -16.90 -9.10
CA ARG A 107 2.71 -17.05 -10.35
C ARG A 107 3.07 -15.67 -10.85
N SER A 108 4.29 -15.27 -10.61
CA SER A 108 4.92 -14.04 -11.01
C SER A 108 6.40 -14.31 -11.24
N ASP A 109 6.98 -13.71 -12.25
CA ASP A 109 8.42 -13.86 -12.53
C ASP A 109 9.25 -13.02 -11.55
N GLU A 110 8.80 -11.80 -11.22
CA GLU A 110 9.54 -10.88 -10.35
C GLU A 110 8.83 -10.60 -9.01
N GLY A 111 7.60 -11.09 -8.83
CA GLY A 111 6.82 -10.90 -7.61
C GLY A 111 6.08 -9.57 -7.54
N LEU A 112 5.60 -9.24 -6.35
CA LEU A 112 4.96 -7.97 -6.03
C LEU A 112 5.93 -7.08 -5.28
N ALA A 113 5.78 -5.77 -5.41
CA ALA A 113 6.59 -4.82 -4.66
C ALA A 113 5.74 -3.74 -4.02
N TRP A 114 6.05 -3.42 -2.77
CA TRP A 114 5.64 -2.17 -2.15
C TRP A 114 6.63 -1.09 -2.51
N SER A 115 6.15 0.04 -3.00
CA SER A 115 6.96 1.20 -3.32
C SER A 115 6.40 2.48 -2.70
N VAL A 116 7.26 3.45 -2.44
CA VAL A 116 6.84 4.80 -2.05
C VAL A 116 7.22 5.76 -3.16
N GLN A 117 6.25 6.54 -3.64
CA GLN A 117 6.44 7.53 -4.69
C GLN A 117 5.97 8.90 -4.24
N CYS A 118 6.71 9.94 -4.60
CA CYS A 118 6.27 11.33 -4.44
C CYS A 118 5.15 11.63 -5.46
N LEU A 119 4.07 12.27 -5.02
CA LEU A 119 2.96 12.65 -5.91
C LEU A 119 3.22 13.95 -6.67
N SER A 120 4.08 14.80 -6.16
CA SER A 120 4.49 16.07 -6.75
C SER A 120 6.02 16.17 -6.76
N GLY A 121 6.54 17.23 -7.33
CA GLY A 121 7.98 17.40 -7.47
C GLY A 121 8.60 16.38 -8.41
N SER A 122 9.64 15.70 -7.98
CA SER A 122 10.41 14.76 -8.80
C SER A 122 9.64 13.51 -9.25
N LYS A 123 8.50 13.20 -8.64
CA LYS A 123 7.74 11.94 -8.83
C LYS A 123 8.62 10.68 -8.81
N ALA A 124 9.74 10.77 -8.13
CA ALA A 124 10.69 9.68 -8.02
C ALA A 124 10.18 8.60 -7.07
N VAL A 125 10.60 7.37 -7.31
CA VAL A 125 10.45 6.28 -6.35
C VAL A 125 11.43 6.56 -5.21
N ALA A 126 10.90 6.83 -4.03
CA ALA A 126 11.69 7.12 -2.82
C ALA A 126 12.29 5.86 -2.19
N GLY A 127 11.70 4.70 -2.47
CA GLY A 127 12.15 3.39 -2.04
C GLY A 127 11.14 2.30 -2.40
N ARG A 128 11.58 1.04 -2.43
CA ARG A 128 10.74 -0.13 -2.70
C ARG A 128 11.29 -1.41 -2.08
N THR A 129 10.42 -2.41 -1.89
CA THR A 129 10.86 -3.77 -1.53
C THR A 129 11.56 -4.46 -2.70
N ALA A 130 12.32 -5.50 -2.42
CA ALA A 130 12.56 -6.55 -3.39
C ALA A 130 11.23 -7.21 -3.78
N GLY A 131 11.21 -7.95 -4.88
CA GLY A 131 10.00 -8.68 -5.32
C GLY A 131 9.57 -9.71 -4.27
N LEU A 132 8.35 -9.56 -3.78
CA LEU A 132 7.70 -10.48 -2.85
C LEU A 132 7.19 -11.69 -3.64
N GLN A 133 7.82 -12.83 -3.43
CA GLN A 133 7.56 -14.07 -4.16
C GLN A 133 6.60 -14.99 -3.41
N ASP A 134 6.22 -16.09 -4.04
CA ASP A 134 5.43 -17.15 -3.38
C ASP A 134 6.13 -17.65 -2.11
N THR A 135 5.38 -17.77 -1.05
CA THR A 135 5.87 -18.25 0.27
C THR A 135 5.40 -19.66 0.59
N GLY A 136 4.65 -20.29 -0.31
CA GLY A 136 4.01 -21.58 -0.07
C GLY A 136 2.93 -21.53 1.01
N GLY A 137 2.30 -20.37 1.21
CA GLY A 137 1.28 -20.19 2.25
C GLY A 137 1.84 -19.94 3.66
N VAL A 138 3.11 -19.59 3.78
CA VAL A 138 3.76 -19.27 5.07
C VAL A 138 3.92 -17.76 5.21
N TRP A 139 3.53 -17.21 6.35
CA TRP A 139 3.73 -15.80 6.68
C TRP A 139 5.22 -15.47 6.80
N LYS A 140 5.66 -14.40 6.14
CA LYS A 140 7.02 -13.89 6.17
C LYS A 140 7.04 -12.39 6.42
N PRO A 141 7.97 -11.87 7.21
CA PRO A 141 8.17 -10.44 7.35
C PRO A 141 8.81 -9.87 6.09
N PHE A 142 8.50 -8.59 5.83
CA PHE A 142 9.24 -7.77 4.89
C PHE A 142 9.51 -6.40 5.51
N GLU A 143 10.57 -5.76 5.07
CA GLU A 143 10.85 -4.37 5.41
C GLU A 143 11.58 -3.68 4.27
N PHE A 144 11.46 -2.38 4.19
CA PHE A 144 12.28 -1.54 3.33
C PHE A 144 12.36 -0.11 3.88
N GLU A 145 13.42 0.57 3.49
CA GLU A 145 13.60 1.97 3.79
C GLU A 145 13.32 2.83 2.55
N PHE A 146 12.82 4.04 2.80
CA PHE A 146 12.66 5.05 1.78
C PHE A 146 13.04 6.41 2.33
N THR A 147 13.49 7.30 1.44
CA THR A 147 13.84 8.66 1.80
C THR A 147 12.95 9.64 1.06
N VAL A 148 12.19 10.43 1.82
CA VAL A 148 11.38 11.53 1.30
C VAL A 148 12.29 12.74 1.09
N PRO A 149 12.57 13.14 -0.16
CA PRO A 149 13.40 14.30 -0.43
C PRO A 149 12.62 15.60 -0.17
N PRO A 150 13.32 16.74 0.02
CA PRO A 150 12.67 18.04 0.29
C PRO A 150 11.71 18.49 -0.82
N ASP A 151 11.92 18.06 -2.05
CA ASP A 151 11.11 18.40 -3.23
C ASP A 151 9.97 17.40 -3.51
N CYS A 152 9.74 16.43 -2.65
CA CYS A 152 8.64 15.44 -2.78
C CYS A 152 7.26 16.11 -2.71
N GLY A 153 7.18 17.29 -2.11
CA GLY A 153 5.90 17.92 -1.78
C GLY A 153 5.29 17.34 -0.50
N PRO A 154 4.04 17.68 -0.19
CA PRO A 154 3.42 17.35 1.09
C PRO A 154 2.96 15.87 1.19
N VAL A 155 2.90 15.14 0.07
CA VAL A 155 2.28 13.81 0.00
C VAL A 155 3.13 12.85 -0.80
N ALA A 156 3.37 11.69 -0.21
CA ALA A 156 3.86 10.49 -0.90
C ALA A 156 2.75 9.44 -0.96
N SER A 157 2.94 8.41 -1.76
CA SER A 157 2.03 7.28 -1.89
C SER A 157 2.80 5.98 -1.64
N LEU A 158 2.42 5.23 -0.60
CA LEU A 158 2.79 3.83 -0.45
C LEU A 158 1.85 3.00 -1.31
N GLN A 159 2.39 2.19 -2.22
CA GLN A 159 1.59 1.46 -3.18
C GLN A 159 2.12 0.07 -3.48
N LEU A 160 1.18 -0.86 -3.73
CA LEU A 160 1.46 -2.22 -4.16
C LEU A 160 1.34 -2.32 -5.68
N GLU A 161 2.36 -2.86 -6.30
CA GLU A 161 2.43 -3.04 -7.75
C GLU A 161 3.17 -4.35 -8.11
N PRO A 162 3.01 -4.91 -9.32
CA PRO A 162 3.91 -5.94 -9.80
C PRO A 162 5.35 -5.40 -9.83
N ALA A 163 6.33 -6.22 -9.45
CA ALA A 163 7.72 -5.83 -9.53
C ALA A 163 8.17 -5.59 -10.99
N ALA A 164 7.62 -6.36 -11.93
CA ALA A 164 7.69 -6.11 -13.36
C ALA A 164 6.36 -5.52 -13.87
N ALA A 165 6.37 -4.28 -14.35
CA ALA A 165 5.16 -3.56 -14.77
C ALA A 165 4.34 -4.30 -15.86
N LEU A 166 5.00 -5.09 -16.71
CA LEU A 166 4.34 -5.88 -17.76
C LEU A 166 3.37 -6.92 -17.19
N GLU A 167 3.62 -7.44 -15.99
CA GLU A 167 2.78 -8.44 -15.34
C GLU A 167 1.36 -7.95 -15.06
N ALA A 168 1.15 -6.64 -14.87
CA ALA A 168 -0.21 -6.08 -14.77
C ALA A 168 -1.00 -6.24 -16.07
N THR A 169 -0.32 -6.22 -17.22
CA THR A 169 -0.94 -6.36 -18.54
C THR A 169 -1.23 -7.82 -18.87
N ILE A 170 -0.30 -8.72 -18.60
CA ILE A 170 -0.47 -10.16 -18.88
C ILE A 170 -1.29 -10.88 -17.82
N GLY A 171 -1.37 -10.32 -16.62
CA GLY A 171 -2.10 -10.86 -15.46
C GLY A 171 -1.26 -11.80 -14.61
N LEU A 172 -1.47 -11.70 -13.31
CA LEU A 172 -0.91 -12.60 -12.29
C LEU A 172 -1.95 -13.65 -11.88
N LYS A 173 -1.50 -14.72 -11.23
CA LYS A 173 -2.39 -15.75 -10.69
C LYS A 173 -1.91 -16.21 -9.32
N GLY A 174 -2.86 -16.41 -8.40
CA GLY A 174 -2.59 -16.87 -7.03
C GLY A 174 -3.15 -15.92 -5.99
N HIS A 175 -2.78 -16.13 -4.74
CA HIS A 175 -3.21 -15.33 -3.59
C HIS A 175 -2.04 -14.69 -2.89
N VAL A 176 -2.24 -13.49 -2.36
CA VAL A 176 -1.34 -12.87 -1.41
C VAL A 176 -2.15 -12.17 -0.32
N ALA A 177 -1.77 -12.36 0.93
CA ALA A 177 -2.34 -11.67 2.06
C ALA A 177 -1.28 -10.79 2.73
N PHE A 178 -1.70 -9.65 3.26
CA PHE A 178 -0.85 -8.69 3.95
C PHE A 178 -1.41 -8.35 5.32
N ASP A 179 -0.49 -8.08 6.28
CA ASP A 179 -0.84 -7.75 7.65
C ASP A 179 0.28 -6.98 8.37
N ALA A 180 -0.04 -6.43 9.54
CA ALA A 180 0.91 -5.86 10.49
C ALA A 180 1.84 -4.77 9.92
N PHE A 181 1.30 -3.89 9.07
CA PHE A 181 2.07 -2.76 8.57
C PHE A 181 2.37 -1.73 9.65
N SER A 182 3.57 -1.25 9.65
CA SER A 182 4.00 -0.11 10.46
C SER A 182 4.94 0.80 9.68
N LEU A 183 4.86 2.09 9.97
CA LEU A 183 5.73 3.12 9.41
C LEU A 183 6.39 3.89 10.55
N THR A 184 7.71 3.90 10.58
CA THR A 184 8.50 4.61 11.58
C THR A 184 9.55 5.49 10.91
N ARG A 185 9.87 6.63 11.53
CA ARG A 185 11.00 7.44 11.09
C ARG A 185 12.29 6.73 11.49
N ALA A 186 13.21 6.53 10.53
CA ALA A 186 14.53 6.01 10.83
C ALA A 186 15.33 7.08 11.59
N LEU A 187 16.00 6.67 12.67
CA LEU A 187 16.92 7.55 13.37
C LEU A 187 18.17 7.73 12.50
N PRO A 188 18.76 8.93 12.42
CA PRO A 188 20.03 9.11 11.73
C PRO A 188 21.05 8.18 12.38
N SER A 189 21.77 7.43 11.55
CA SER A 189 22.94 6.66 12.02
C SER A 189 23.95 7.62 12.65
N GLN A 190 24.30 7.39 13.92
CA GLN A 190 25.33 8.15 14.61
C GLN A 190 26.70 7.80 14.05
#